data_d270f12fe5a50cd3094b7edcd73c6bbd
#
_entry.id   d270f12fe5a50cd3094b7edcd73c6bbd
#
_cell.length_a   1.000
_cell.length_b   1.000
_cell.length_c   1.000
_cell.angle_alpha   90.00
_cell.angle_beta   90.00
_cell.angle_gamma   90.00
#
_symmetry.space_group_name_H-M   'P 1'
#
loop_
_entity.id
_entity.type
_entity.pdbx_description
1 polymer ?
#
loop_
_entity_poly.entity_id
_entity_poly.type
_entity_poly.pdbx_seq_one_letter_code
_entity_poly.pdbx_strand_id
1 'polypeptide(L)'
;VITNSVSFHWRDTNKQIEEEEGYMTGRERVKAALNFGKPDRIPRDLWALPYISLFRQDELDEVLEKYPGDISRPEMSPGSNAEELKRFRKPGLYEDEWGSVWRVGEPGVLGEVRKPVVEDWSDMPSFNPPWETIEDRDLEAINESCAEQDEFMLSAVSARPFERLQFCRGTENVYLDLAMQSDRLMKLLNKIHDFYLEDV
;
A
#
# COMPACT_ATOMS: atom_id res chain seq x y z
N VAL A 1 -8.41 -47.88 -28.62
CA VAL A 1 -7.36 -47.03 -28.07
C VAL A 1 -8.02 -46.16 -27.02
N ILE A 2 -7.86 -46.53 -25.75
CA ILE A 2 -8.40 -45.79 -24.58
C ILE A 2 -7.25 -44.92 -24.11
N THR A 3 -7.34 -43.62 -24.33
CA THR A 3 -6.47 -42.64 -23.72
C THR A 3 -7.07 -42.20 -22.38
N ASN A 4 -6.60 -42.82 -21.27
CA ASN A 4 -6.84 -42.30 -19.94
C ASN A 4 -5.97 -41.04 -19.75
N SER A 5 -6.59 -39.87 -19.82
CA SER A 5 -5.96 -38.62 -19.32
C SER A 5 -6.11 -38.61 -17.81
N VAL A 6 -5.05 -38.97 -17.11
CA VAL A 6 -4.94 -38.74 -15.66
C VAL A 6 -4.66 -37.23 -15.48
N SER A 7 -5.69 -36.46 -15.16
CA SER A 7 -5.53 -35.09 -14.68
C SER A 7 -4.95 -35.17 -13.28
N PHE A 8 -3.65 -34.98 -13.18
CA PHE A 8 -2.94 -34.92 -11.90
C PHE A 8 -3.38 -33.62 -11.19
N HIS A 9 -4.20 -33.72 -10.15
CA HIS A 9 -4.59 -32.58 -9.33
C HIS A 9 -3.42 -32.22 -8.39
N TRP A 10 -2.59 -31.30 -8.83
CA TRP A 10 -1.42 -30.78 -8.09
C TRP A 10 -1.81 -30.23 -6.70
N ARG A 11 -3.03 -29.73 -6.54
CA ARG A 11 -3.56 -29.20 -5.27
C ARG A 11 -3.72 -30.27 -4.19
N ASP A 12 -4.19 -31.46 -4.54
CA ASP A 12 -4.47 -32.51 -3.54
C ASP A 12 -3.18 -33.16 -3.04
N THR A 13 -2.15 -33.23 -3.88
CA THR A 13 -0.84 -33.80 -3.50
C THR A 13 -0.05 -32.84 -2.61
N ASN A 14 -0.07 -31.53 -2.90
CA ASN A 14 0.57 -30.54 -2.04
C ASN A 14 -0.10 -30.45 -0.67
N LYS A 15 -1.42 -30.47 -0.60
CA LYS A 15 -2.15 -30.41 0.67
C LYS A 15 -1.83 -31.62 1.59
N GLN A 16 -1.64 -32.82 1.02
CA GLN A 16 -1.25 -34.00 1.78
C GLN A 16 0.21 -33.96 2.24
N ILE A 17 1.13 -33.41 1.45
CA ILE A 17 2.54 -33.23 1.82
C ILE A 17 2.67 -32.13 2.89
N GLU A 18 1.87 -31.09 2.81
CA GLU A 18 1.82 -29.96 3.75
C GLU A 18 1.31 -30.39 5.14
N GLU A 19 0.38 -31.33 5.22
CA GLU A 19 -0.11 -31.87 6.48
C GLU A 19 0.89 -32.84 7.19
N GLU A 20 1.84 -33.44 6.45
CA GLU A 20 2.82 -34.38 6.99
C GLU A 20 4.11 -33.71 7.48
N GLU A 21 4.47 -32.49 7.04
CA GLU A 21 5.74 -31.81 7.38
C GLU A 21 5.62 -30.64 8.38
N GLY A 22 4.45 -30.41 8.99
CA GLY A 22 4.27 -29.28 9.91
C GLY A 22 4.33 -27.92 9.21
N TYR A 23 3.59 -27.79 8.13
CA TYR A 23 3.48 -26.57 7.34
C TYR A 23 2.97 -25.38 8.17
N MET A 24 3.73 -24.29 8.19
CA MET A 24 3.34 -23.08 8.88
C MET A 24 2.42 -22.23 7.98
N THR A 25 1.35 -21.66 8.56
CA THR A 25 0.60 -20.58 7.90
C THR A 25 1.51 -19.37 7.66
N GLY A 26 1.13 -18.47 6.77
CA GLY A 26 1.85 -17.22 6.54
C GLY A 26 2.07 -16.46 7.83
N ARG A 27 1.02 -16.37 8.66
CA ARG A 27 1.05 -15.70 9.97
C ARG A 27 2.04 -16.32 10.93
N GLU A 28 2.04 -17.64 11.06
CA GLU A 28 2.98 -18.36 11.94
C GLU A 28 4.42 -18.20 11.48
N ARG A 29 4.66 -18.28 10.18
CA ARG A 29 5.96 -18.13 9.57
C ARG A 29 6.57 -16.76 9.80
N VAL A 30 5.77 -15.68 9.58
CA VAL A 30 6.20 -14.31 9.85
C VAL A 30 6.47 -14.11 11.34
N LYS A 31 5.58 -14.59 12.23
CA LYS A 31 5.79 -14.52 13.69
C LYS A 31 7.05 -15.28 14.13
N ALA A 32 7.30 -16.46 13.57
CA ALA A 32 8.52 -17.22 13.86
C ALA A 32 9.77 -16.43 13.45
N ALA A 33 9.78 -15.82 12.26
CA ALA A 33 10.90 -15.00 11.79
C ALA A 33 11.13 -13.77 12.68
N LEU A 34 10.07 -13.04 13.03
CA LEU A 34 10.16 -11.86 13.89
C LEU A 34 10.66 -12.18 15.31
N ASN A 35 10.36 -13.39 15.81
CA ASN A 35 10.85 -13.86 17.10
C ASN A 35 12.20 -14.58 17.01
N PHE A 36 12.96 -14.41 15.92
CA PHE A 36 14.25 -15.08 15.68
C PHE A 36 14.20 -16.61 15.78
N GLY A 37 13.02 -17.19 15.50
CA GLY A 37 12.80 -18.63 15.44
C GLY A 37 13.24 -19.23 14.09
N LYS A 38 12.80 -20.46 13.85
CA LYS A 38 13.08 -21.18 12.59
C LYS A 38 11.77 -21.37 11.82
N PRO A 39 11.40 -20.49 10.90
CA PRO A 39 10.29 -20.75 10.00
C PRO A 39 10.68 -21.89 9.02
N ASP A 40 9.65 -22.60 8.51
CA ASP A 40 9.82 -23.66 7.50
C ASP A 40 10.47 -23.16 6.20
N ARG A 41 10.24 -21.88 5.85
CA ARG A 41 10.93 -21.13 4.78
C ARG A 41 10.99 -19.64 5.13
N ILE A 42 11.72 -18.86 4.35
CA ILE A 42 11.74 -17.40 4.48
C ILE A 42 10.35 -16.84 4.14
N PRO A 43 9.77 -15.97 4.98
CA PRO A 43 8.54 -15.27 4.66
C PRO A 43 8.64 -14.47 3.36
N ARG A 44 7.55 -14.42 2.60
CA ARG A 44 7.48 -13.71 1.32
C ARG A 44 6.50 -12.55 1.41
N ASP A 45 6.91 -11.41 0.88
CA ASP A 45 6.06 -10.26 0.59
C ASP A 45 6.39 -9.78 -0.82
N LEU A 46 5.40 -9.74 -1.70
CA LEU A 46 5.57 -9.25 -3.06
C LEU A 46 4.94 -7.86 -3.16
N TRP A 47 5.78 -6.88 -3.46
CA TRP A 47 5.32 -5.56 -3.84
C TRP A 47 5.36 -5.39 -5.36
N ALA A 48 4.23 -5.01 -5.95
CA ALA A 48 4.10 -4.80 -7.39
C ALA A 48 3.75 -3.34 -7.70
N LEU A 49 4.29 -2.83 -8.80
CA LEU A 49 3.92 -1.49 -9.29
C LEU A 49 2.47 -1.51 -9.85
N PRO A 50 1.74 -0.39 -9.82
CA PRO A 50 0.40 -0.27 -10.38
C PRO A 50 0.28 -0.78 -11.82
N TYR A 51 1.31 -0.61 -12.63
CA TYR A 51 1.37 -1.14 -14.00
C TYR A 51 1.09 -2.64 -14.07
N ILE A 52 1.67 -3.42 -13.15
CA ILE A 52 1.53 -4.87 -13.13
C ILE A 52 0.06 -5.24 -12.83
N SER A 53 -0.50 -4.68 -11.77
CA SER A 53 -1.90 -4.94 -11.38
C SER A 53 -2.92 -4.44 -12.41
N LEU A 54 -2.58 -3.38 -13.17
CA LEU A 54 -3.50 -2.80 -14.15
C LEU A 54 -3.46 -3.48 -15.53
N PHE A 55 -2.33 -4.02 -15.94
CA PHE A 55 -2.09 -4.45 -17.33
C PHE A 55 -1.49 -5.85 -17.46
N ARG A 56 -1.05 -6.47 -16.37
CA ARG A 56 -0.42 -7.81 -16.34
C ARG A 56 -0.92 -8.64 -15.15
N GLN A 57 -2.20 -8.50 -14.80
CA GLN A 57 -2.78 -9.19 -13.63
C GLN A 57 -2.65 -10.71 -13.74
N ASP A 58 -2.94 -11.28 -14.91
CA ASP A 58 -2.88 -12.74 -15.13
C ASP A 58 -1.46 -13.30 -14.83
N GLU A 59 -0.41 -12.58 -15.25
CA GLU A 59 0.97 -12.98 -14.97
C GLU A 59 1.33 -12.85 -13.48
N LEU A 60 0.77 -11.83 -12.82
CA LEU A 60 0.92 -11.67 -11.37
C LEU A 60 0.27 -12.82 -10.63
N ASP A 61 -0.95 -13.21 -11.05
CA ASP A 61 -1.71 -14.31 -10.45
C ASP A 61 -0.98 -15.64 -10.61
N GLU A 62 -0.38 -15.91 -11.77
CA GLU A 62 0.49 -17.09 -11.98
C GLU A 62 1.69 -17.13 -11.02
N VAL A 63 2.31 -15.97 -10.79
CA VAL A 63 3.44 -15.86 -9.85
C VAL A 63 2.98 -16.09 -8.41
N LEU A 64 1.85 -15.48 -8.01
CA LEU A 64 1.30 -15.63 -6.67
C LEU A 64 0.78 -17.03 -6.39
N GLU A 65 0.21 -17.72 -7.39
CA GLU A 65 -0.20 -19.12 -7.26
C GLU A 65 1.02 -20.02 -7.01
N LYS A 66 2.13 -19.77 -7.70
CA LYS A 66 3.36 -20.56 -7.58
C LYS A 66 4.17 -20.22 -6.32
N TYR A 67 4.12 -18.96 -5.91
CA TYR A 67 4.89 -18.42 -4.79
C TYR A 67 3.98 -17.57 -3.88
N PRO A 68 3.07 -18.20 -3.12
CA PRO A 68 2.14 -17.47 -2.29
C PRO A 68 2.86 -16.59 -1.27
N GLY A 69 2.30 -15.40 -1.04
CA GLY A 69 2.76 -14.46 -0.03
C GLY A 69 2.42 -14.94 1.38
N ASP A 70 3.12 -14.40 2.36
CA ASP A 70 2.87 -14.64 3.78
C ASP A 70 2.34 -13.39 4.49
N ILE A 71 2.35 -12.26 3.79
CA ILE A 71 1.94 -10.96 4.30
C ILE A 71 0.87 -10.39 3.38
N SER A 72 -0.25 -10.01 3.98
CA SER A 72 -1.35 -9.31 3.31
C SER A 72 -1.62 -7.98 3.99
N ARG A 73 -2.36 -7.11 3.31
CA ARG A 73 -2.77 -5.81 3.83
C ARG A 73 -4.28 -5.72 3.81
N PRO A 74 -4.92 -5.31 4.92
CA PRO A 74 -6.35 -5.09 4.92
C PRO A 74 -6.70 -3.90 4.02
N GLU A 75 -7.86 -3.96 3.39
CA GLU A 75 -8.43 -2.80 2.74
C GLU A 75 -9.01 -1.88 3.81
N MET A 76 -8.47 -0.66 3.95
CA MET A 76 -8.84 0.26 5.02
C MET A 76 -10.21 0.93 4.80
N SER A 77 -10.70 0.92 3.56
CA SER A 77 -12.05 1.35 3.19
C SER A 77 -12.51 0.56 1.98
N PRO A 78 -13.76 0.05 1.91
CA PRO A 78 -14.25 -0.76 0.80
C PRO A 78 -14.05 -0.09 -0.55
N GLY A 79 -13.36 -0.75 -1.48
CA GLY A 79 -13.10 -0.26 -2.85
C GLY A 79 -11.98 0.77 -2.96
N SER A 80 -11.33 1.18 -1.87
CA SER A 80 -10.27 2.21 -1.88
C SER A 80 -9.11 1.85 -2.82
N ASN A 81 -8.63 0.62 -2.79
CA ASN A 81 -7.55 0.16 -3.66
C ASN A 81 -7.93 0.24 -5.15
N ALA A 82 -9.17 -0.12 -5.49
CA ALA A 82 -9.66 -0.06 -6.87
C ALA A 82 -9.81 1.38 -7.38
N GLU A 83 -10.29 2.31 -6.54
CA GLU A 83 -10.37 3.73 -6.89
C GLU A 83 -8.98 4.34 -7.05
N GLU A 84 -8.06 4.05 -6.15
CA GLU A 84 -6.68 4.51 -6.26
C GLU A 84 -6.03 4.06 -7.58
N LEU A 85 -6.21 2.81 -7.98
CA LEU A 85 -5.67 2.29 -9.23
C LEU A 85 -6.29 2.94 -10.48
N LYS A 86 -7.54 3.40 -10.43
CA LYS A 86 -8.19 4.03 -11.60
C LYS A 86 -7.46 5.28 -12.10
N ARG A 87 -6.89 6.09 -11.19
CA ARG A 87 -6.16 7.31 -11.55
C ARG A 87 -4.88 7.02 -12.35
N PHE A 88 -4.31 5.81 -12.22
CA PHE A 88 -3.11 5.42 -12.96
C PHE A 88 -3.40 4.77 -14.32
N ARG A 89 -4.68 4.57 -14.69
CA ARG A 89 -5.03 3.92 -15.96
C ARG A 89 -4.77 4.78 -17.18
N LYS A 90 -4.83 6.10 -17.06
CA LYS A 90 -4.73 7.04 -18.19
C LYS A 90 -3.85 8.21 -17.84
N PRO A 91 -3.06 8.72 -18.81
CA PRO A 91 -2.39 10.02 -18.66
C PRO A 91 -3.40 11.14 -18.39
N GLY A 92 -3.02 12.08 -17.55
CA GLY A 92 -3.88 13.20 -17.21
C GLY A 92 -3.48 13.90 -15.93
N LEU A 93 -4.32 14.84 -15.52
CA LEU A 93 -4.23 15.51 -14.22
C LEU A 93 -5.28 14.94 -13.29
N TYR A 94 -4.93 14.76 -12.03
CA TYR A 94 -5.85 14.43 -10.96
C TYR A 94 -5.44 15.18 -9.68
N GLU A 95 -6.40 15.45 -8.81
CA GLU A 95 -6.17 16.01 -7.48
C GLU A 95 -6.20 14.87 -6.47
N ASP A 96 -5.21 14.83 -5.57
CA ASP A 96 -5.19 13.86 -4.48
C ASP A 96 -6.06 14.34 -3.31
N GLU A 97 -6.28 13.46 -2.33
CA GLU A 97 -7.06 13.75 -1.12
C GLU A 97 -6.47 14.87 -0.25
N TRP A 98 -5.21 15.24 -0.48
CA TRP A 98 -4.52 16.36 0.20
C TRP A 98 -4.68 17.68 -0.54
N GLY A 99 -5.29 17.68 -1.74
CA GLY A 99 -5.51 18.86 -2.58
C GLY A 99 -4.34 19.19 -3.51
N SER A 100 -3.35 18.32 -3.64
CA SER A 100 -2.25 18.50 -4.60
C SER A 100 -2.62 17.94 -5.97
N VAL A 101 -2.30 18.69 -7.05
CA VAL A 101 -2.56 18.25 -8.42
C VAL A 101 -1.36 17.51 -8.98
N TRP A 102 -1.63 16.28 -9.43
CA TRP A 102 -0.65 15.37 -10.01
C TRP A 102 -0.81 15.27 -11.53
N ARG A 103 0.28 14.98 -12.21
CA ARG A 103 0.29 14.61 -13.63
C ARG A 103 0.79 13.19 -13.80
N VAL A 104 -0.07 12.32 -14.31
CA VAL A 104 0.29 11.00 -14.82
C VAL A 104 0.70 11.15 -16.27
N GLY A 105 1.95 10.84 -16.59
CA GLY A 105 2.49 10.94 -17.96
C GLY A 105 2.21 9.71 -18.80
N GLU A 106 2.26 8.53 -18.17
CA GLU A 106 2.07 7.22 -18.81
C GLU A 106 1.18 6.31 -17.94
N PRO A 107 0.42 5.38 -18.53
CA PRO A 107 -0.38 4.44 -17.78
C PRO A 107 0.47 3.59 -16.84
N GLY A 108 -0.01 3.37 -15.61
CA GLY A 108 0.68 2.54 -14.61
C GLY A 108 1.84 3.21 -13.87
N VAL A 109 2.13 4.48 -14.17
CA VAL A 109 3.15 5.29 -13.49
C VAL A 109 2.49 6.19 -12.45
N LEU A 110 3.12 6.35 -11.28
CA LEU A 110 2.57 7.15 -10.18
C LEU A 110 2.40 8.64 -10.51
N GLY A 111 3.17 9.17 -11.43
CA GLY A 111 3.12 10.58 -11.81
C GLY A 111 3.98 11.49 -10.92
N GLU A 112 3.82 12.79 -11.12
CA GLU A 112 4.54 13.85 -10.41
C GLU A 112 3.58 14.96 -9.97
N VAL A 113 3.83 15.59 -8.83
CA VAL A 113 3.09 16.78 -8.40
C VAL A 113 3.40 17.94 -9.32
N ARG A 114 2.34 18.52 -9.90
CA ARG A 114 2.43 19.70 -10.78
C ARG A 114 2.01 20.98 -10.09
N LYS A 115 1.06 20.87 -9.16
CA LYS A 115 0.63 21.99 -8.33
C LYS A 115 0.49 21.51 -6.89
N PRO A 116 1.43 21.88 -6.02
CA PRO A 116 1.31 21.62 -4.59
C PRO A 116 0.11 22.35 -3.98
N VAL A 117 -0.53 21.79 -2.97
CA VAL A 117 -1.66 22.45 -2.28
C VAL A 117 -1.23 23.70 -1.53
N VAL A 118 0.02 23.76 -1.07
CA VAL A 118 0.65 24.96 -0.46
C VAL A 118 1.77 25.44 -1.37
N GLU A 119 1.42 25.92 -2.56
CA GLU A 119 2.39 26.46 -3.53
C GLU A 119 2.95 27.80 -3.04
N ASP A 120 2.10 28.65 -2.46
CA ASP A 120 2.50 29.87 -1.76
C ASP A 120 2.11 29.77 -0.27
N TRP A 121 2.83 30.49 0.60
CA TRP A 121 2.53 30.50 2.03
C TRP A 121 1.20 31.17 2.38
N SER A 122 0.58 31.91 1.47
CA SER A 122 -0.79 32.39 1.60
C SER A 122 -1.85 31.29 1.52
N ASP A 123 -1.50 30.11 0.99
CA ASP A 123 -2.40 28.94 0.93
C ASP A 123 -2.48 28.17 2.26
N MET A 124 -1.48 28.38 3.13
CA MET A 124 -1.35 27.64 4.40
C MET A 124 -2.58 27.77 5.34
N PRO A 125 -3.30 28.91 5.44
CA PRO A 125 -4.49 29.01 6.27
C PRO A 125 -5.65 28.12 5.83
N SER A 126 -5.75 27.81 4.53
CA SER A 126 -6.80 26.95 3.96
C SER A 126 -6.39 25.48 3.91
N PHE A 127 -5.10 25.17 4.11
CA PHE A 127 -4.64 23.79 4.11
C PHE A 127 -5.15 23.02 5.32
N ASN A 128 -5.82 21.91 5.05
CA ASN A 128 -6.27 20.94 6.04
C ASN A 128 -5.96 19.53 5.57
N PRO A 129 -5.32 18.67 6.39
CA PRO A 129 -5.19 17.26 6.07
C PRO A 129 -6.55 16.58 5.86
N PRO A 130 -6.64 15.49 5.11
CA PRO A 130 -7.90 14.82 4.78
C PRO A 130 -8.40 13.93 5.94
N TRP A 131 -8.81 14.52 7.06
CA TRP A 131 -9.24 13.84 8.28
C TRP A 131 -10.36 12.84 8.03
N GLU A 132 -11.26 13.12 7.08
CA GLU A 132 -12.36 12.26 6.67
C GLU A 132 -11.89 10.87 6.22
N THR A 133 -10.67 10.76 5.69
CA THR A 133 -10.11 9.46 5.28
C THR A 133 -9.78 8.53 6.45
N ILE A 134 -9.68 9.08 7.66
CA ILE A 134 -9.45 8.33 8.90
C ILE A 134 -10.77 8.08 9.61
N GLU A 135 -11.61 9.13 9.73
CA GLU A 135 -12.86 9.10 10.48
C GLU A 135 -13.89 8.13 9.89
N ASP A 136 -13.87 7.91 8.58
CA ASP A 136 -14.80 7.02 7.87
C ASP A 136 -14.40 5.53 7.91
N ARG A 137 -13.34 5.15 8.63
CA ARG A 137 -12.87 3.76 8.70
C ARG A 137 -13.72 2.92 9.65
N ASP A 138 -14.18 1.78 9.17
CA ASP A 138 -14.80 0.74 9.99
C ASP A 138 -13.73 -0.22 10.54
N LEU A 139 -13.14 0.15 11.67
CA LEU A 139 -12.07 -0.64 12.30
C LEU A 139 -12.55 -2.02 12.78
N GLU A 140 -13.83 -2.17 13.12
CA GLU A 140 -14.39 -3.47 13.53
C GLU A 140 -14.43 -4.43 12.35
N ALA A 141 -14.99 -4.00 11.21
CA ALA A 141 -15.02 -4.80 9.98
C ALA A 141 -13.60 -5.13 9.46
N ILE A 142 -12.64 -4.20 9.57
CA ILE A 142 -11.25 -4.43 9.22
C ILE A 142 -10.64 -5.52 10.11
N ASN A 143 -10.84 -5.45 11.42
CA ASN A 143 -10.31 -6.43 12.37
C ASN A 143 -10.92 -7.81 12.17
N GLU A 144 -12.22 -7.90 11.90
CA GLU A 144 -12.91 -9.17 11.58
C GLU A 144 -12.32 -9.79 10.31
N SER A 145 -12.20 -9.00 9.24
CA SER A 145 -11.56 -9.45 7.99
C SER A 145 -10.12 -9.96 8.20
N CYS A 146 -9.33 -9.26 9.03
CA CYS A 146 -7.96 -9.69 9.35
C CYS A 146 -7.91 -10.99 10.16
N ALA A 147 -8.91 -11.24 11.01
CA ALA A 147 -8.95 -12.44 11.85
C ALA A 147 -9.19 -13.72 11.04
N GLU A 148 -9.87 -13.60 9.90
CA GLU A 148 -10.22 -14.73 9.02
C GLU A 148 -9.07 -15.18 8.11
N GLN A 149 -7.97 -14.39 8.01
CA GLN A 149 -6.86 -14.67 7.10
C GLN A 149 -5.78 -15.53 7.76
N ASP A 150 -5.14 -16.37 6.96
CA ASP A 150 -3.99 -17.21 7.38
C ASP A 150 -2.65 -16.47 7.19
N GLU A 151 -2.62 -15.38 6.44
CA GLU A 151 -1.46 -14.52 6.28
C GLU A 151 -1.26 -13.61 7.49
N PHE A 152 -0.06 -13.06 7.60
CA PHE A 152 0.23 -12.00 8.54
C PHE A 152 -0.34 -10.68 8.00
N MET A 153 -1.36 -10.16 8.66
CA MET A 153 -1.98 -8.92 8.27
C MET A 153 -1.13 -7.74 8.74
N LEU A 154 -0.63 -6.97 7.78
CA LEU A 154 0.15 -5.77 8.02
C LEU A 154 -0.69 -4.54 7.66
N SER A 155 -1.21 -3.84 8.67
CA SER A 155 -1.77 -2.51 8.49
C SER A 155 -0.60 -1.56 8.23
N ALA A 156 -0.34 -1.30 6.97
CA ALA A 156 0.69 -0.37 6.59
C ALA A 156 0.08 1.02 6.46
N VAL A 157 0.06 1.75 7.55
CA VAL A 157 0.00 3.20 7.44
C VAL A 157 1.28 3.65 6.75
N SER A 158 1.15 4.17 5.55
CA SER A 158 2.30 4.67 4.79
C SER A 158 2.69 6.07 5.29
N ALA A 159 3.00 6.17 6.61
CA ALA A 159 3.41 7.43 7.23
C ALA A 159 4.78 7.85 6.70
N ARG A 160 4.76 8.72 5.70
CA ARG A 160 5.98 9.29 5.08
C ARG A 160 5.93 10.82 5.14
N PRO A 161 6.06 11.42 6.34
CA PRO A 161 5.82 12.85 6.54
C PRO A 161 6.72 13.73 5.68
N PHE A 162 7.98 13.36 5.46
CA PHE A 162 8.89 14.14 4.62
C PHE A 162 8.50 14.09 3.13
N GLU A 163 8.11 12.92 2.62
CA GLU A 163 7.63 12.79 1.26
C GLU A 163 6.31 13.54 1.06
N ARG A 164 5.38 13.41 2.02
CA ARG A 164 4.12 14.16 2.02
C ARG A 164 4.35 15.67 2.05
N LEU A 165 5.32 16.14 2.82
CA LEU A 165 5.72 17.54 2.85
C LEU A 165 6.14 18.03 1.45
N GLN A 166 6.93 17.21 0.71
CA GLN A 166 7.33 17.51 -0.65
C GLN A 166 6.12 17.57 -1.61
N PHE A 167 5.14 16.69 -1.43
CA PHE A 167 3.92 16.71 -2.26
C PHE A 167 3.05 17.93 -1.97
N CYS A 168 2.92 18.31 -0.68
CA CYS A 168 2.09 19.43 -0.27
C CYS A 168 2.72 20.80 -0.57
N ARG A 169 4.06 20.93 -0.56
CA ARG A 169 4.78 22.20 -0.70
C ARG A 169 5.55 22.33 -2.03
N GLY A 170 5.79 21.23 -2.72
CA GLY A 170 6.72 21.12 -3.83
C GLY A 170 8.16 20.89 -3.36
N THR A 171 8.83 19.92 -3.98
CA THR A 171 10.17 19.47 -3.58
C THR A 171 11.19 20.60 -3.54
N GLU A 172 11.23 21.46 -4.57
CA GLU A 172 12.14 22.59 -4.64
C GLU A 172 11.91 23.58 -3.50
N ASN A 173 10.64 23.95 -3.25
CA ASN A 173 10.28 24.85 -2.16
C ASN A 173 10.64 24.27 -0.79
N VAL A 174 10.45 22.96 -0.57
CA VAL A 174 10.85 22.29 0.69
C VAL A 174 12.34 22.44 0.93
N TYR A 175 13.18 22.20 -0.08
CA TYR A 175 14.64 22.36 0.10
C TYR A 175 15.07 23.79 0.34
N LEU A 176 14.43 24.77 -0.36
CA LEU A 176 14.69 26.18 -0.09
C LEU A 176 14.27 26.58 1.33
N ASP A 177 13.09 26.18 1.75
CA ASP A 177 12.57 26.46 3.09
C ASP A 177 13.41 25.80 4.19
N LEU A 178 13.95 24.60 3.98
CA LEU A 178 14.90 23.94 4.88
C LEU A 178 16.20 24.72 4.98
N ALA A 179 16.76 25.15 3.83
CA ALA A 179 18.00 25.93 3.81
C ALA A 179 17.85 27.29 4.51
N MET A 180 16.66 27.89 4.44
CA MET A 180 16.33 29.15 5.10
C MET A 180 15.87 28.96 6.57
N GLN A 181 15.77 27.73 7.06
CA GLN A 181 15.26 27.40 8.41
C GLN A 181 13.86 27.99 8.66
N SER A 182 12.95 27.82 7.70
CA SER A 182 11.61 28.41 7.70
C SER A 182 10.72 27.86 8.80
N ASP A 183 10.29 28.69 9.76
CA ASP A 183 9.28 28.33 10.76
C ASP A 183 7.94 27.93 10.14
N ARG A 184 7.62 28.42 8.93
CA ARG A 184 6.39 28.08 8.23
C ARG A 184 6.42 26.63 7.75
N LEU A 185 7.59 26.15 7.29
CA LEU A 185 7.77 24.75 6.92
C LEU A 185 7.53 23.82 8.12
N MET A 186 8.04 24.18 9.29
CA MET A 186 7.81 23.40 10.51
C MET A 186 6.34 23.36 10.92
N LYS A 187 5.58 24.45 10.71
CA LYS A 187 4.14 24.48 10.96
C LYS A 187 3.37 23.56 9.98
N LEU A 188 3.76 23.53 8.71
CA LEU A 188 3.19 22.61 7.74
C LEU A 188 3.51 21.14 8.08
N LEU A 189 4.78 20.88 8.42
CA LEU A 189 5.20 19.54 8.86
C LEU A 189 4.43 19.06 10.07
N ASN A 190 4.19 19.93 11.06
CA ASN A 190 3.43 19.57 12.26
C ASN A 190 1.99 19.18 11.92
N LYS A 191 1.30 19.91 11.03
CA LYS A 191 -0.05 19.53 10.58
C LYS A 191 -0.07 18.15 9.92
N ILE A 192 0.94 17.85 9.07
CA ILE A 192 1.08 16.56 8.42
C ILE A 192 1.39 15.47 9.46
N HIS A 193 2.24 15.79 10.42
CA HIS A 193 2.61 14.87 11.51
C HIS A 193 1.42 14.53 12.40
N ASP A 194 0.64 15.55 12.81
CA ASP A 194 -0.55 15.35 13.64
C ASP A 194 -1.55 14.39 12.95
N PHE A 195 -1.73 14.55 11.63
CA PHE A 195 -2.55 13.62 10.83
C PHE A 195 -2.01 12.19 10.90
N TYR A 196 -0.71 11.99 10.69
CA TYR A 196 -0.14 10.65 10.70
C TYR A 196 -0.09 10.02 12.11
N LEU A 197 -0.05 10.82 13.16
CA LEU A 197 -0.17 10.30 14.54
C LEU A 197 -1.57 9.73 14.82
N GLU A 198 -2.61 10.32 14.24
CA GLU A 198 -3.97 9.82 14.36
C GLU A 198 -4.23 8.62 13.43
N ASP A 199 -3.54 8.57 12.29
CA ASP A 199 -3.65 7.50 11.28
C ASP A 199 -2.98 6.17 11.73
N VAL A 200 -2.02 6.21 12.67
CA VAL A 200 -1.30 5.05 13.21
C VAL A 200 -2.00 4.43 14.40
#